data_6e1c770daa89ef3a5635dfeb710ff2ba
#
_entry.id   6e1c770daa89ef3a5635dfeb710ff2ba
#
_cell.length_a   1.000
_cell.length_b   1.000
_cell.length_c   1.000
_cell.angle_alpha   90.00
_cell.angle_beta   90.00
_cell.angle_gamma   90.00
#
_symmetry.space_group_name_H-M   'P 1'
#
loop_
_entity.id
_entity.type
_entity.pdbx_description
1 polymer ?
#
loop_
_entity_poly.entity_id
_entity_poly.type
_entity_poly.pdbx_seq_one_letter_code
_entity_poly.pdbx_strand_id
1 'polypeptide(L)'
;MKHRYTALFSLAFLLLTLHISSLELWAQRKLLRVMSYNVENFFDTEDDPTHDDDSFLPTGEHHWTRARHQTKIQHIAEVISAVGGEAFPDLIALMEVENATVLSNLLHRTALGEKAGYRHIITHGEDKRGINVALLYSPETFRLIASEELPIHFPFDSLRRTRSLLRVTGEVPSGDTLHVFVCHLPSRRGGALASARYRSYCCTRLREQVDSLMAQGGERTHCLLLGDFNGDPEEAPTSEALRSRPYTADMAVQDLPSESLLALLHRETRQEPPGSYCYQGVWSQLDQAHLTASLLQQRGSLRYVADSAETVCRPFFTTQLSGGGAPVPWRTYGGNFYRGGYSDHFPIRLLLEYE
;
A
#
# COMPACT_ATOMS: atom_id res chain seq x y z
N MET A 1 17.90 7.46 -63.34
CA MET A 1 16.76 7.75 -62.46
C MET A 1 16.25 6.52 -61.65
N LYS A 2 16.15 5.34 -62.22
CA LYS A 2 15.62 4.13 -61.52
C LYS A 2 16.37 3.71 -60.26
N HIS A 3 17.70 3.87 -60.19
CA HIS A 3 18.48 3.46 -58.98
C HIS A 3 18.36 4.40 -57.75
N ARG A 4 17.92 5.64 -57.93
CA ARG A 4 17.71 6.59 -56.82
C ARG A 4 16.41 6.32 -56.05
N TYR A 5 15.37 5.82 -56.71
CA TYR A 5 14.09 5.49 -56.08
C TYR A 5 14.17 4.17 -55.27
N THR A 6 14.94 3.19 -55.75
CA THR A 6 15.14 1.94 -55.02
C THR A 6 15.88 2.17 -53.68
N ALA A 7 16.88 3.04 -53.64
CA ALA A 7 17.59 3.36 -52.40
C ALA A 7 16.72 4.10 -51.37
N LEU A 8 15.87 5.03 -51.84
CA LEU A 8 14.91 5.76 -51.00
C LEU A 8 13.83 4.83 -50.42
N PHE A 9 13.31 3.89 -51.21
CA PHE A 9 12.33 2.91 -50.75
C PHE A 9 12.94 1.95 -49.72
N SER A 10 14.17 1.49 -49.90
CA SER A 10 14.87 0.64 -48.97
C SER A 10 15.16 1.35 -47.65
N LEU A 11 15.54 2.63 -47.68
CA LEU A 11 15.79 3.40 -46.45
C LEU A 11 14.49 3.70 -45.70
N ALA A 12 13.40 4.04 -46.40
CA ALA A 12 12.08 4.25 -45.78
C ALA A 12 11.53 2.95 -45.17
N PHE A 13 11.72 1.80 -45.81
CA PHE A 13 11.34 0.49 -45.28
C PHE A 13 12.16 0.11 -44.04
N LEU A 14 13.47 0.39 -44.04
CA LEU A 14 14.35 0.16 -42.89
C LEU A 14 13.97 1.06 -41.70
N LEU A 15 13.66 2.33 -41.93
CA LEU A 15 13.19 3.25 -40.90
C LEU A 15 11.82 2.84 -40.34
N LEU A 16 10.93 2.33 -41.17
CA LEU A 16 9.61 1.86 -40.77
C LEU A 16 9.73 0.58 -39.92
N THR A 17 10.61 -0.37 -40.30
CA THR A 17 10.87 -1.57 -39.52
C THR A 17 11.54 -1.28 -38.17
N LEU A 18 12.47 -0.31 -38.11
CA LEU A 18 13.07 0.17 -36.87
C LEU A 18 12.03 0.85 -35.94
N HIS A 19 11.09 1.61 -36.51
CA HIS A 19 9.98 2.22 -35.74
C HIS A 19 9.00 1.17 -35.22
N ILE A 20 8.66 0.16 -36.03
CA ILE A 20 7.77 -0.94 -35.60
C ILE A 20 8.45 -1.76 -34.51
N SER A 21 9.75 -2.07 -34.64
CA SER A 21 10.51 -2.81 -33.62
C SER A 21 10.61 -2.03 -32.30
N SER A 22 10.77 -0.71 -32.36
CA SER A 22 10.77 0.12 -31.15
C SER A 22 9.38 0.20 -30.49
N LEU A 23 8.30 0.27 -31.26
CA LEU A 23 6.93 0.22 -30.77
C LEU A 23 6.57 -1.12 -30.15
N GLU A 24 7.05 -2.23 -30.72
CA GLU A 24 6.86 -3.57 -30.13
C GLU A 24 7.67 -3.77 -28.85
N LEU A 25 8.88 -3.19 -28.74
CA LEU A 25 9.65 -3.22 -27.48
C LEU A 25 8.94 -2.43 -26.36
N TRP A 26 8.28 -1.33 -26.67
CA TRP A 26 7.46 -0.57 -25.71
C TRP A 26 6.16 -1.29 -25.34
N ALA A 27 5.62 -2.14 -26.21
CA ALA A 27 4.41 -2.92 -25.96
C ALA A 27 4.63 -4.13 -25.02
N GLN A 28 5.87 -4.46 -24.66
CA GLN A 28 6.18 -5.63 -23.81
C GLN A 28 6.31 -5.32 -22.32
N ARG A 29 6.34 -4.03 -21.90
CA ARG A 29 6.40 -3.69 -20.47
C ARG A 29 5.08 -3.97 -19.81
N LYS A 30 5.09 -4.86 -18.83
CA LYS A 30 3.93 -5.18 -18.00
C LYS A 30 3.97 -4.37 -16.72
N LEU A 31 2.83 -3.94 -16.24
CA LEU A 31 2.70 -3.18 -15.01
C LEU A 31 2.26 -4.11 -13.87
N LEU A 32 2.91 -3.96 -12.72
CA LEU A 32 2.45 -4.46 -11.44
C LEU A 32 1.85 -3.26 -10.66
N ARG A 33 0.55 -3.25 -10.51
CA ARG A 33 -0.21 -2.18 -9.85
C ARG A 33 -0.28 -2.47 -8.37
N VAL A 34 0.17 -1.54 -7.56
CA VAL A 34 0.22 -1.68 -6.10
C VAL A 34 -0.68 -0.65 -5.45
N MET A 35 -1.43 -1.07 -4.44
CA MET A 35 -2.31 -0.23 -3.65
C MET A 35 -2.09 -0.49 -2.17
N SER A 36 -2.20 0.56 -1.34
CA SER A 36 -2.28 0.46 0.12
C SER A 36 -3.48 1.26 0.61
N TYR A 37 -4.27 0.69 1.53
CA TYR A 37 -5.51 1.30 1.99
C TYR A 37 -5.84 0.90 3.44
N ASN A 38 -5.86 1.87 4.33
CA ASN A 38 -6.51 1.71 5.63
C ASN A 38 -8.03 1.80 5.41
N VAL A 39 -8.72 0.71 5.69
CA VAL A 39 -10.15 0.57 5.38
C VAL A 39 -11.05 1.04 6.52
N GLU A 40 -10.54 1.62 7.60
CA GLU A 40 -11.29 2.07 8.77
C GLU A 40 -12.22 1.00 9.36
N ASN A 41 -11.70 0.20 10.32
CA ASN A 41 -12.49 -0.72 11.15
C ASN A 41 -13.37 -1.70 10.33
N PHE A 42 -12.75 -2.56 9.54
CA PHE A 42 -13.45 -3.58 8.76
C PHE A 42 -13.70 -4.83 9.63
N PHE A 43 -14.72 -4.75 10.45
CA PHE A 43 -15.23 -5.83 11.32
C PHE A 43 -16.36 -6.62 10.66
N ASP A 44 -16.56 -7.87 11.09
CA ASP A 44 -17.79 -8.59 10.83
C ASP A 44 -18.90 -8.20 11.86
N THR A 45 -19.85 -9.05 12.14
CA THR A 45 -20.96 -8.76 13.09
C THR A 45 -21.07 -9.80 14.19
N GLU A 46 -20.06 -10.64 14.31
CA GLU A 46 -19.98 -11.74 15.28
C GLU A 46 -18.94 -11.36 16.35
N ASP A 47 -19.21 -11.72 17.60
CA ASP A 47 -18.36 -11.43 18.75
C ASP A 47 -17.09 -12.30 18.73
N ASP A 48 -15.91 -11.67 18.85
CA ASP A 48 -14.66 -12.39 19.13
C ASP A 48 -14.34 -12.29 20.64
N PRO A 49 -14.62 -13.33 21.43
CA PRO A 49 -14.46 -13.28 22.89
C PRO A 49 -13.00 -13.08 23.35
N THR A 50 -12.05 -13.05 22.43
CA THR A 50 -10.62 -12.83 22.73
C THR A 50 -10.17 -11.39 22.51
N HIS A 51 -11.02 -10.56 21.89
CA HIS A 51 -10.74 -9.17 21.55
C HIS A 51 -11.82 -8.21 22.09
N ASP A 52 -11.52 -6.92 22.08
CA ASP A 52 -12.42 -5.84 22.52
C ASP A 52 -13.07 -5.22 21.28
N ASP A 53 -13.92 -6.01 20.61
CA ASP A 53 -14.66 -5.65 19.41
C ASP A 53 -16.14 -5.36 19.67
N ASP A 54 -16.59 -5.47 20.91
CA ASP A 54 -17.97 -5.29 21.38
C ASP A 54 -18.65 -4.04 20.78
N SER A 55 -17.91 -2.96 20.61
CA SER A 55 -18.45 -1.72 20.05
C SER A 55 -18.90 -1.86 18.58
N PHE A 56 -18.35 -2.85 17.85
CA PHE A 56 -18.66 -3.17 16.45
C PHE A 56 -19.66 -4.33 16.30
N LEU A 57 -20.36 -4.70 17.37
CA LEU A 57 -21.50 -5.63 17.29
C LEU A 57 -22.80 -4.90 16.90
N PRO A 58 -23.82 -5.62 16.40
CA PRO A 58 -25.14 -5.04 16.12
C PRO A 58 -25.79 -4.36 17.33
N THR A 59 -25.51 -4.87 18.54
CA THR A 59 -25.97 -4.34 19.84
C THR A 59 -24.95 -3.40 20.49
N GLY A 60 -23.75 -3.30 19.94
CA GLY A 60 -22.67 -2.48 20.46
C GLY A 60 -22.88 -0.98 20.18
N GLU A 61 -21.95 -0.17 20.67
CA GLU A 61 -22.02 1.31 20.62
C GLU A 61 -22.16 1.87 19.20
N HIS A 62 -21.48 1.24 18.23
CA HIS A 62 -21.54 1.64 16.81
C HIS A 62 -22.72 1.05 16.07
N HIS A 63 -23.54 0.16 16.71
CA HIS A 63 -24.65 -0.52 16.05
C HIS A 63 -24.24 -1.11 14.67
N TRP A 64 -23.14 -1.90 14.66
CA TRP A 64 -22.55 -2.46 13.44
C TRP A 64 -23.39 -3.60 12.89
N THR A 65 -24.44 -3.27 12.16
CA THR A 65 -25.40 -4.25 11.61
C THR A 65 -24.87 -4.92 10.35
N ARG A 66 -25.46 -6.08 10.00
CA ARG A 66 -25.17 -6.77 8.74
C ARG A 66 -25.35 -5.88 7.51
N ALA A 67 -26.28 -4.95 7.51
CA ALA A 67 -26.47 -4.00 6.43
C ALA A 67 -25.29 -3.02 6.31
N ARG A 68 -24.78 -2.49 7.45
CA ARG A 68 -23.60 -1.63 7.46
C ARG A 68 -22.33 -2.38 7.04
N HIS A 69 -22.16 -3.62 7.51
CA HIS A 69 -21.08 -4.49 7.07
C HIS A 69 -21.14 -4.74 5.56
N GLN A 70 -22.32 -5.06 4.99
CA GLN A 70 -22.46 -5.25 3.55
C GLN A 70 -22.16 -3.97 2.77
N THR A 71 -22.58 -2.80 3.27
CA THR A 71 -22.24 -1.51 2.67
C THR A 71 -20.71 -1.30 2.66
N LYS A 72 -20.04 -1.60 3.77
CA LYS A 72 -18.59 -1.48 3.89
C LYS A 72 -17.85 -2.37 2.88
N ILE A 73 -18.30 -3.61 2.69
CA ILE A 73 -17.79 -4.53 1.68
C ILE A 73 -17.87 -3.91 0.28
N GLN A 74 -19.03 -3.36 -0.10
CA GLN A 74 -19.20 -2.72 -1.41
C GLN A 74 -18.31 -1.50 -1.57
N HIS A 75 -18.24 -0.65 -0.53
CA HIS A 75 -17.40 0.55 -0.55
C HIS A 75 -15.91 0.22 -0.72
N ILE A 76 -15.38 -0.78 0.00
CA ILE A 76 -13.99 -1.21 -0.17
C ILE A 76 -13.76 -1.70 -1.62
N ALA A 77 -14.66 -2.51 -2.16
CA ALA A 77 -14.55 -3.04 -3.52
C ALA A 77 -14.62 -1.93 -4.58
N GLU A 78 -15.49 -0.93 -4.41
CA GLU A 78 -15.59 0.23 -5.29
C GLU A 78 -14.29 1.04 -5.29
N VAL A 79 -13.69 1.29 -4.12
CA VAL A 79 -12.42 2.00 -4.01
C VAL A 79 -11.31 1.22 -4.69
N ILE A 80 -11.17 -0.08 -4.43
CA ILE A 80 -10.16 -0.94 -5.07
C ILE A 80 -10.31 -0.89 -6.59
N SER A 81 -11.53 -1.00 -7.10
CA SER A 81 -11.81 -0.94 -8.54
C SER A 81 -11.42 0.41 -9.14
N ALA A 82 -11.75 1.51 -8.47
CA ALA A 82 -11.45 2.86 -8.94
C ALA A 82 -9.96 3.21 -8.90
N VAL A 83 -9.23 2.70 -7.91
CA VAL A 83 -7.76 2.88 -7.79
C VAL A 83 -7.03 2.14 -8.91
N GLY A 84 -7.49 0.96 -9.26
CA GLY A 84 -6.92 0.15 -10.33
C GLY A 84 -7.01 0.80 -11.71
N GLY A 85 -8.06 1.58 -11.97
CA GLY A 85 -8.30 2.20 -13.27
C GLY A 85 -8.70 1.18 -14.34
N GLU A 86 -7.85 0.96 -15.34
CA GLU A 86 -8.13 0.03 -16.45
C GLU A 86 -8.06 -1.45 -16.04
N ALA A 87 -7.32 -1.77 -14.98
CA ALA A 87 -7.22 -3.12 -14.42
C ALA A 87 -7.16 -3.04 -12.90
N PHE A 88 -7.60 -4.10 -12.22
CA PHE A 88 -7.48 -4.19 -10.77
C PHE A 88 -6.01 -4.13 -10.32
N PRO A 89 -5.71 -3.58 -9.12
CA PRO A 89 -4.36 -3.65 -8.55
C PRO A 89 -3.90 -5.11 -8.39
N ASP A 90 -2.63 -5.38 -8.62
CA ASP A 90 -2.05 -6.73 -8.49
C ASP A 90 -1.74 -7.09 -7.02
N LEU A 91 -1.35 -6.07 -6.24
CA LEU A 91 -1.05 -6.15 -4.81
C LEU A 91 -1.82 -5.09 -4.05
N ILE A 92 -2.53 -5.48 -3.00
CA ILE A 92 -3.34 -4.56 -2.18
C ILE A 92 -3.02 -4.81 -0.71
N ALA A 93 -2.33 -3.87 -0.09
CA ALA A 93 -2.11 -3.84 1.36
C ALA A 93 -3.34 -3.22 2.04
N LEU A 94 -3.93 -3.95 2.98
CA LEU A 94 -5.09 -3.49 3.75
C LEU A 94 -4.74 -3.40 5.24
N MET A 95 -5.19 -2.34 5.89
CA MET A 95 -5.06 -2.12 7.33
C MET A 95 -6.45 -2.00 7.96
N GLU A 96 -6.53 -2.31 9.24
CA GLU A 96 -7.78 -2.35 10.03
C GLU A 96 -8.77 -3.43 9.57
N VAL A 97 -8.24 -4.60 9.23
CA VAL A 97 -9.01 -5.79 8.87
C VAL A 97 -9.09 -6.72 10.08
N GLU A 98 -10.27 -7.11 10.45
CA GLU A 98 -10.48 -7.96 11.63
C GLU A 98 -9.93 -9.39 11.43
N ASN A 99 -10.42 -10.10 10.42
CA ASN A 99 -10.14 -11.51 10.26
C ASN A 99 -10.23 -11.99 8.80
N ALA A 100 -9.93 -13.27 8.54
CA ALA A 100 -10.04 -13.87 7.22
C ALA A 100 -11.48 -13.95 6.69
N THR A 101 -12.49 -13.96 7.58
CA THR A 101 -13.90 -14.02 7.20
C THR A 101 -14.34 -12.75 6.47
N VAL A 102 -13.94 -11.55 6.98
CA VAL A 102 -14.27 -10.30 6.30
C VAL A 102 -13.61 -10.20 4.92
N LEU A 103 -12.37 -10.69 4.76
CA LEU A 103 -11.69 -10.76 3.46
C LEU A 103 -12.38 -11.75 2.52
N SER A 104 -12.76 -12.92 3.01
CA SER A 104 -13.53 -13.89 2.23
C SER A 104 -14.88 -13.30 1.77
N ASN A 105 -15.57 -12.57 2.66
CA ASN A 105 -16.79 -11.86 2.32
C ASN A 105 -16.56 -10.78 1.25
N LEU A 106 -15.48 -10.01 1.37
CA LEU A 106 -15.08 -9.00 0.38
C LEU A 106 -14.88 -9.65 -1.00
N LEU A 107 -14.15 -10.75 -1.07
CA LEU A 107 -13.85 -11.42 -2.33
C LEU A 107 -15.09 -12.11 -2.92
N HIS A 108 -15.87 -12.87 -2.11
CA HIS A 108 -16.98 -13.66 -2.64
C HIS A 108 -18.27 -12.87 -2.88
N ARG A 109 -18.45 -11.69 -2.26
CA ARG A 109 -19.66 -10.89 -2.41
C ARG A 109 -19.49 -9.68 -3.33
N THR A 110 -18.34 -9.56 -4.00
CA THR A 110 -18.04 -8.49 -4.94
C THR A 110 -17.39 -9.03 -6.21
N ALA A 111 -17.23 -8.17 -7.21
CA ALA A 111 -16.54 -8.52 -8.45
C ALA A 111 -15.05 -8.83 -8.29
N LEU A 112 -14.45 -8.54 -7.13
CA LEU A 112 -13.02 -8.74 -6.88
C LEU A 112 -12.62 -10.21 -6.92
N GLY A 113 -13.42 -11.12 -6.37
CA GLY A 113 -13.12 -12.55 -6.39
C GLY A 113 -13.23 -13.18 -7.78
N GLU A 114 -14.29 -12.84 -8.52
CA GLU A 114 -14.52 -13.44 -9.84
C GLU A 114 -13.58 -12.86 -10.91
N LYS A 115 -13.36 -11.56 -10.91
CA LYS A 115 -12.63 -10.87 -11.99
C LYS A 115 -11.13 -10.77 -11.76
N ALA A 116 -10.69 -10.65 -10.50
CA ALA A 116 -9.28 -10.50 -10.19
C ALA A 116 -8.61 -11.76 -9.64
N GLY A 117 -9.39 -12.76 -9.20
CA GLY A 117 -8.87 -14.04 -8.71
C GLY A 117 -7.96 -13.92 -7.48
N TYR A 118 -8.15 -12.88 -6.68
CA TYR A 118 -7.29 -12.59 -5.53
C TYR A 118 -7.22 -13.74 -4.53
N ARG A 119 -6.01 -13.92 -3.98
CA ARG A 119 -5.76 -14.61 -2.72
C ARG A 119 -5.40 -13.61 -1.65
N HIS A 120 -5.51 -14.01 -0.38
CA HIS A 120 -5.18 -13.14 0.74
C HIS A 120 -4.28 -13.82 1.76
N ILE A 121 -3.52 -12.99 2.48
CA ILE A 121 -2.74 -13.33 3.67
C ILE A 121 -3.09 -12.27 4.70
N ILE A 122 -3.31 -12.67 5.95
CA ILE A 122 -3.66 -11.78 7.05
C ILE A 122 -2.85 -12.18 8.29
N THR A 123 -2.49 -11.20 9.12
CA THR A 123 -1.88 -11.43 10.43
C THR A 123 -2.95 -11.79 11.48
N HIS A 124 -2.48 -12.30 12.63
CA HIS A 124 -3.28 -12.59 13.82
C HIS A 124 -2.60 -11.96 15.03
N GLY A 125 -2.31 -10.65 14.92
CA GLY A 125 -1.59 -9.89 15.92
C GLY A 125 -2.35 -9.70 17.23
N GLU A 126 -1.64 -9.18 18.23
CA GLU A 126 -2.18 -8.98 19.59
C GLU A 126 -2.82 -7.58 19.78
N ASP A 127 -3.32 -6.93 18.74
CA ASP A 127 -4.07 -5.67 18.91
C ASP A 127 -5.34 -5.93 19.73
N LYS A 128 -5.56 -5.11 20.73
CA LYS A 128 -6.67 -5.31 21.69
C LYS A 128 -8.05 -5.35 20.99
N ARG A 129 -8.22 -4.61 19.90
CA ARG A 129 -9.47 -4.55 19.11
C ARG A 129 -9.62 -5.70 18.12
N GLY A 130 -8.61 -6.56 17.96
CA GLY A 130 -8.63 -7.62 16.95
C GLY A 130 -8.34 -7.17 15.52
N ILE A 131 -7.90 -5.94 15.29
CA ILE A 131 -7.58 -5.48 13.92
C ILE A 131 -6.19 -5.90 13.48
N ASN A 132 -6.08 -6.26 12.22
CA ASN A 132 -4.90 -6.83 11.58
C ASN A 132 -4.50 -6.07 10.33
N VAL A 133 -3.41 -6.50 9.70
CA VAL A 133 -3.00 -6.12 8.36
C VAL A 133 -3.08 -7.31 7.42
N ALA A 134 -3.39 -7.05 6.15
CA ALA A 134 -3.53 -8.09 5.14
C ALA A 134 -2.93 -7.67 3.81
N LEU A 135 -2.57 -8.65 2.98
CA LEU A 135 -2.22 -8.48 1.59
C LEU A 135 -3.16 -9.32 0.73
N LEU A 136 -3.89 -8.66 -0.19
CA LEU A 136 -4.52 -9.33 -1.32
C LEU A 136 -3.52 -9.30 -2.48
N TYR A 137 -3.43 -10.40 -3.23
CA TYR A 137 -2.52 -10.50 -4.37
C TYR A 137 -3.13 -11.31 -5.51
N SER A 138 -2.78 -10.93 -6.74
CA SER A 138 -3.09 -11.71 -7.95
C SER A 138 -2.03 -12.81 -8.12
N PRO A 139 -2.40 -14.11 -8.08
CA PRO A 139 -1.45 -15.20 -8.27
C PRO A 139 -0.86 -15.25 -9.69
N GLU A 140 -1.46 -14.54 -10.66
CA GLU A 140 -0.97 -14.45 -12.03
C GLU A 140 0.26 -13.55 -12.17
N THR A 141 0.35 -12.51 -11.32
CA THR A 141 1.41 -11.50 -11.37
C THR A 141 2.35 -11.56 -10.16
N PHE A 142 1.98 -12.29 -9.11
CA PHE A 142 2.78 -12.46 -7.91
C PHE A 142 2.68 -13.90 -7.39
N ARG A 143 3.67 -14.71 -7.70
CA ARG A 143 3.77 -16.09 -7.22
C ARG A 143 4.27 -16.11 -5.78
N LEU A 144 3.39 -16.39 -4.84
CA LEU A 144 3.73 -16.48 -3.42
C LEU A 144 4.82 -17.54 -3.18
N ILE A 145 5.89 -17.15 -2.49
CA ILE A 145 6.98 -18.03 -2.03
C ILE A 145 6.84 -18.30 -0.55
N ALA A 146 6.65 -17.25 0.27
CA ALA A 146 6.53 -17.34 1.72
C ALA A 146 5.75 -16.16 2.29
N SER A 147 5.16 -16.37 3.46
CA SER A 147 4.61 -15.29 4.28
C SER A 147 5.04 -15.49 5.73
N GLU A 148 5.25 -14.39 6.41
CA GLU A 148 5.66 -14.39 7.83
C GLU A 148 4.98 -13.25 8.56
N GLU A 149 4.37 -13.60 9.67
CA GLU A 149 3.91 -12.64 10.65
C GLU A 149 5.06 -12.32 11.61
N LEU A 150 5.33 -11.03 11.80
CA LEU A 150 6.41 -10.53 12.65
C LEU A 150 5.78 -9.85 13.88
N PRO A 151 5.62 -10.55 15.00
CA PRO A 151 5.06 -9.99 16.23
C PRO A 151 5.92 -8.85 16.77
N ILE A 152 5.26 -7.85 17.36
CA ILE A 152 5.91 -6.69 17.98
C ILE A 152 5.70 -6.71 19.48
N HIS A 153 6.78 -6.93 20.22
CA HIS A 153 6.82 -6.84 21.68
C HIS A 153 7.78 -5.74 22.08
N PHE A 154 7.26 -4.74 22.81
CA PHE A 154 8.07 -3.60 23.23
C PHE A 154 8.89 -3.94 24.47
N PRO A 155 10.24 -3.94 24.43
CA PRO A 155 11.07 -4.29 25.56
C PRO A 155 10.96 -3.28 26.73
N PHE A 156 10.46 -2.08 26.44
CA PHE A 156 10.27 -0.99 27.39
C PHE A 156 8.81 -0.83 27.86
N ASP A 157 7.89 -1.69 27.39
CA ASP A 157 6.48 -1.68 27.76
C ASP A 157 5.85 -3.05 27.45
N SER A 158 6.04 -4.01 28.36
CA SER A 158 5.61 -5.40 28.18
C SER A 158 4.09 -5.60 28.20
N LEU A 159 3.33 -4.61 28.66
CA LEU A 159 1.87 -4.68 28.69
C LEU A 159 1.21 -4.15 27.42
N ARG A 160 1.94 -3.37 26.62
CA ARG A 160 1.38 -2.80 25.39
C ARG A 160 1.35 -3.84 24.29
N ARG A 161 0.16 -4.11 23.80
CA ARG A 161 -0.11 -4.96 22.64
C ARG A 161 -0.30 -4.09 21.40
N THR A 162 0.06 -4.63 20.23
CA THR A 162 -0.10 -3.94 18.94
C THR A 162 -0.21 -4.97 17.82
N ARG A 163 -0.53 -4.50 16.62
CA ARG A 163 -0.56 -5.31 15.39
C ARG A 163 0.83 -5.86 15.10
N SER A 164 0.87 -7.06 14.55
CA SER A 164 2.06 -7.60 13.93
C SER A 164 2.36 -6.90 12.61
N LEU A 165 3.61 -6.95 12.15
CA LEU A 165 3.97 -6.62 10.78
C LEU A 165 3.79 -7.88 9.93
N LEU A 166 3.39 -7.74 8.67
CA LEU A 166 3.30 -8.83 7.70
C LEU A 166 4.43 -8.69 6.69
N ARG A 167 5.19 -9.77 6.49
CA ARG A 167 6.14 -9.92 5.39
C ARG A 167 5.62 -10.97 4.42
N VAL A 168 5.49 -10.62 3.15
CA VAL A 168 5.13 -11.55 2.08
C VAL A 168 6.21 -11.52 1.02
N THR A 169 6.75 -12.68 0.71
CA THR A 169 7.78 -12.86 -0.32
C THR A 169 7.15 -13.54 -1.52
N GLY A 170 7.31 -12.96 -2.68
CA GLY A 170 6.85 -13.54 -3.93
C GLY A 170 7.79 -13.24 -5.08
N GLU A 171 7.60 -13.99 -6.15
CA GLU A 171 8.29 -13.80 -7.43
C GLU A 171 7.32 -13.19 -8.43
N VAL A 172 7.77 -12.14 -9.10
CA VAL A 172 7.04 -11.54 -10.22
C VAL A 172 7.40 -12.27 -11.52
N PRO A 173 6.61 -12.16 -12.61
CA PRO A 173 6.83 -12.93 -13.84
C PRO A 173 8.19 -12.73 -14.50
N SER A 174 8.89 -11.63 -14.22
CA SER A 174 10.28 -11.41 -14.66
C SER A 174 11.30 -12.28 -13.92
N GLY A 175 10.91 -13.00 -12.87
CA GLY A 175 11.79 -13.79 -12.00
C GLY A 175 12.49 -12.96 -10.93
N ASP A 176 12.12 -11.69 -10.72
CA ASP A 176 12.60 -10.89 -9.60
C ASP A 176 11.85 -11.26 -8.33
N THR A 177 12.54 -11.25 -7.20
CA THR A 177 11.95 -11.47 -5.88
C THR A 177 11.56 -10.14 -5.25
N LEU A 178 10.29 -10.03 -4.87
CA LEU A 178 9.75 -8.87 -4.16
C LEU A 178 9.28 -9.27 -2.77
N HIS A 179 9.87 -8.62 -1.75
CA HIS A 179 9.41 -8.70 -0.37
C HIS A 179 8.48 -7.52 -0.09
N VAL A 180 7.21 -7.81 0.15
CA VAL A 180 6.18 -6.82 0.48
C VAL A 180 5.97 -6.84 1.98
N PHE A 181 6.17 -5.69 2.64
CA PHE A 181 5.83 -5.50 4.04
C PHE A 181 4.52 -4.71 4.13
N VAL A 182 3.58 -5.21 4.93
CA VAL A 182 2.36 -4.48 5.28
C VAL A 182 2.40 -4.17 6.76
N CYS A 183 2.21 -2.89 7.10
CA CYS A 183 2.26 -2.45 8.48
C CYS A 183 1.12 -1.48 8.83
N HIS A 184 0.72 -1.51 10.10
CA HIS A 184 -0.12 -0.51 10.71
C HIS A 184 0.47 -0.16 12.07
N LEU A 185 1.26 0.91 12.11
CA LEU A 185 2.06 1.27 13.29
C LEU A 185 1.18 1.86 14.41
N PRO A 186 1.68 1.89 15.66
CA PRO A 186 0.93 2.44 16.80
C PRO A 186 0.46 3.87 16.57
N SER A 187 -0.84 4.10 16.81
CA SER A 187 -1.48 5.40 16.60
C SER A 187 -0.91 6.52 17.47
N ARG A 188 -1.19 7.77 17.10
CA ARG A 188 -0.83 8.98 17.87
C ARG A 188 -1.68 9.18 19.14
N ARG A 189 -2.54 8.21 19.51
CA ARG A 189 -3.39 8.29 20.72
C ARG A 189 -2.52 8.48 21.97
N GLY A 190 -2.86 9.45 22.80
CA GLY A 190 -2.05 9.86 23.94
C GLY A 190 -0.95 10.89 23.62
N GLY A 191 -0.90 11.37 22.37
CA GLY A 191 0.03 12.39 21.88
C GLY A 191 1.07 11.84 20.92
N ALA A 192 1.36 12.60 19.86
CA ALA A 192 2.27 12.19 18.80
C ALA A 192 3.68 11.89 19.32
N LEU A 193 4.22 12.78 20.18
CA LEU A 193 5.55 12.64 20.77
C LEU A 193 5.64 11.45 21.74
N ALA A 194 4.66 11.30 22.64
CA ALA A 194 4.64 10.23 23.63
C ALA A 194 4.55 8.84 22.96
N SER A 195 3.83 8.74 21.84
CA SER A 195 3.67 7.50 21.08
C SER A 195 4.78 7.24 20.06
N ALA A 196 5.63 8.24 19.74
CA ALA A 196 6.68 8.12 18.71
C ALA A 196 7.65 6.96 18.98
N ARG A 197 8.03 6.71 20.24
CA ARG A 197 8.94 5.60 20.62
C ARG A 197 8.46 4.23 20.16
N TYR A 198 7.14 4.00 20.17
CA TYR A 198 6.55 2.72 19.72
C TYR A 198 6.65 2.58 18.20
N ARG A 199 6.37 3.66 17.45
CA ARG A 199 6.55 3.69 15.99
C ARG A 199 8.01 3.54 15.61
N SER A 200 8.94 4.23 16.31
CA SER A 200 10.38 4.08 16.09
C SER A 200 10.84 2.63 16.29
N TYR A 201 10.35 1.96 17.32
CA TYR A 201 10.69 0.54 17.54
C TYR A 201 10.20 -0.33 16.38
N CYS A 202 8.94 -0.17 15.93
CA CYS A 202 8.43 -0.90 14.76
C CYS A 202 9.26 -0.60 13.50
N CYS A 203 9.62 0.65 13.27
CA CYS A 203 10.46 1.08 12.15
C CYS A 203 11.87 0.46 12.21
N THR A 204 12.47 0.38 13.41
CA THR A 204 13.75 -0.33 13.60
C THR A 204 13.60 -1.81 13.22
N ARG A 205 12.53 -2.48 13.65
CA ARG A 205 12.27 -3.88 13.29
C ARG A 205 12.10 -4.08 11.78
N LEU A 206 11.37 -3.16 11.11
CA LEU A 206 11.26 -3.16 9.64
C LEU A 206 12.63 -2.99 8.97
N ARG A 207 13.44 -2.04 9.45
CA ARG A 207 14.78 -1.78 8.90
C ARG A 207 15.69 -3.01 9.02
N GLU A 208 15.71 -3.66 10.18
CA GLU A 208 16.48 -4.89 10.41
C GLU A 208 16.07 -6.01 9.44
N GLN A 209 14.78 -6.17 9.17
CA GLN A 209 14.29 -7.14 8.19
C GLN A 209 14.77 -6.81 6.77
N VAL A 210 14.66 -5.56 6.36
CA VAL A 210 15.14 -5.11 5.04
C VAL A 210 16.64 -5.34 4.92
N ASP A 211 17.44 -4.92 5.90
CA ASP A 211 18.90 -5.12 5.90
C ASP A 211 19.28 -6.60 5.76
N SER A 212 18.59 -7.46 6.52
CA SER A 212 18.84 -8.92 6.47
C SER A 212 18.49 -9.52 5.11
N LEU A 213 17.34 -9.16 4.53
CA LEU A 213 16.91 -9.69 3.24
C LEU A 213 17.81 -9.22 2.10
N MET A 214 18.17 -7.94 2.10
CA MET A 214 19.03 -7.38 1.07
C MET A 214 20.46 -7.93 1.14
N ALA A 215 20.97 -8.22 2.37
CA ALA A 215 22.29 -8.83 2.56
C ALA A 215 22.34 -10.31 2.10
N GLN A 216 21.22 -11.02 2.19
CA GLN A 216 21.12 -12.44 1.80
C GLN A 216 20.68 -12.64 0.36
N GLY A 217 19.98 -11.65 -0.20
CA GLY A 217 19.45 -11.69 -1.55
C GLY A 217 20.49 -11.34 -2.60
N GLY A 218 20.18 -11.67 -3.85
CA GLY A 218 20.96 -11.24 -5.01
C GLY A 218 20.48 -9.90 -5.58
N GLU A 219 21.05 -9.50 -6.71
CA GLU A 219 20.75 -8.23 -7.39
C GLU A 219 19.26 -8.07 -7.80
N ARG A 220 18.53 -9.20 -7.92
CA ARG A 220 17.10 -9.25 -8.24
C ARG A 220 16.20 -9.32 -7.00
N THR A 221 16.70 -8.90 -5.86
CA THR A 221 15.97 -8.87 -4.59
C THR A 221 15.57 -7.45 -4.26
N HIS A 222 14.29 -7.24 -3.98
CA HIS A 222 13.69 -5.93 -3.75
C HIS A 222 12.75 -5.95 -2.55
N CYS A 223 12.66 -4.82 -1.85
CA CYS A 223 11.69 -4.64 -0.76
C CYS A 223 10.76 -3.45 -1.04
N LEU A 224 9.49 -3.63 -0.70
CA LEU A 224 8.43 -2.63 -0.75
C LEU A 224 7.69 -2.64 0.58
N LEU A 225 7.65 -1.52 1.28
CA LEU A 225 6.97 -1.34 2.55
C LEU A 225 5.74 -0.46 2.34
N LEU A 226 4.59 -0.92 2.79
CA LEU A 226 3.29 -0.28 2.60
C LEU A 226 2.52 -0.25 3.91
N GLY A 227 1.71 0.78 4.11
CA GLY A 227 0.76 0.78 5.22
C GLY A 227 0.57 2.14 5.87
N ASP A 228 -0.17 2.11 6.99
CA ASP A 228 -0.39 3.24 7.86
C ASP A 228 0.73 3.34 8.90
N PHE A 229 1.64 4.28 8.69
CA PHE A 229 2.78 4.54 9.58
C PHE A 229 2.40 5.40 10.80
N ASN A 230 1.17 5.94 10.84
CA ASN A 230 0.68 6.81 11.92
C ASN A 230 1.61 8.00 12.25
N GLY A 231 2.37 8.44 11.25
CA GLY A 231 3.32 9.57 11.31
C GLY A 231 3.60 10.07 9.91
N ASP A 232 4.10 11.28 9.77
CA ASP A 232 4.56 11.79 8.48
C ASP A 232 5.94 11.21 8.14
N PRO A 233 6.31 11.08 6.84
CA PRO A 233 7.58 10.47 6.43
C PRO A 233 8.82 11.19 6.97
N GLU A 234 8.72 12.47 7.28
CA GLU A 234 9.79 13.30 7.82
C GLU A 234 9.98 13.16 9.35
N GLU A 235 9.02 12.51 10.04
CA GLU A 235 9.14 12.28 11.48
C GLU A 235 10.24 11.24 11.81
N ALA A 236 10.84 11.36 12.98
CA ALA A 236 11.94 10.52 13.45
C ALA A 236 11.71 9.00 13.32
N PRO A 237 10.49 8.44 13.56
CA PRO A 237 10.27 7.01 13.33
C PRO A 237 10.63 6.58 11.91
N THR A 238 10.27 7.36 10.90
CA THR A 238 10.52 7.02 9.49
C THR A 238 11.90 7.50 9.03
N SER A 239 12.27 8.74 9.33
CA SER A 239 13.53 9.34 8.85
C SER A 239 14.76 8.78 9.57
N GLU A 240 14.69 8.52 10.87
CA GLU A 240 15.83 8.10 11.67
C GLU A 240 15.83 6.59 11.98
N ALA A 241 14.70 6.02 12.44
CA ALA A 241 14.66 4.62 12.84
C ALA A 241 14.52 3.67 11.63
N LEU A 242 13.62 3.96 10.68
CA LEU A 242 13.53 3.23 9.41
C LEU A 242 14.67 3.62 8.46
N ARG A 243 15.27 4.80 8.64
CA ARG A 243 16.31 5.38 7.78
C ARG A 243 15.84 5.54 6.34
N SER A 244 14.58 5.90 6.14
CA SER A 244 14.02 6.19 4.83
C SER A 244 14.20 7.65 4.48
N ARG A 245 14.54 7.93 3.23
CA ARG A 245 14.76 9.28 2.70
C ARG A 245 13.66 9.64 1.71
N PRO A 246 13.26 10.90 1.59
CA PRO A 246 12.40 11.34 0.50
C PRO A 246 12.99 10.96 -0.86
N TYR A 247 12.18 10.37 -1.73
CA TYR A 247 12.53 10.15 -3.13
C TYR A 247 12.25 11.41 -3.93
N THR A 248 13.22 11.84 -4.74
CA THR A 248 13.03 12.89 -5.75
C THR A 248 13.52 12.39 -7.11
N ALA A 249 12.87 12.81 -8.19
CA ALA A 249 13.17 12.32 -9.54
C ALA A 249 14.59 12.66 -10.03
N ASP A 250 15.22 13.69 -9.45
CA ASP A 250 16.60 14.12 -9.74
C ASP A 250 17.66 13.43 -8.86
N MET A 251 17.23 12.53 -7.97
CA MET A 251 18.14 11.84 -7.06
C MET A 251 19.11 10.93 -7.83
N ALA A 252 20.41 10.99 -7.51
CA ALA A 252 21.43 10.10 -8.06
C ALA A 252 21.33 8.69 -7.41
N VAL A 253 20.24 7.98 -7.73
CA VAL A 253 19.91 6.67 -7.10
C VAL A 253 20.97 5.59 -7.38
N GLN A 254 21.74 5.72 -8.46
CA GLN A 254 22.78 4.76 -8.80
C GLN A 254 23.94 4.73 -7.78
N ASP A 255 24.13 5.82 -7.05
CA ASP A 255 25.20 5.95 -6.04
C ASP A 255 24.77 5.47 -4.65
N LEU A 256 23.48 5.11 -4.48
CA LEU A 256 22.96 4.63 -3.20
C LEU A 256 23.24 3.13 -3.03
N PRO A 257 23.48 2.68 -1.77
CA PRO A 257 23.39 1.26 -1.44
C PRO A 257 22.00 0.72 -1.82
N SER A 258 21.94 -0.51 -2.37
CA SER A 258 20.69 -1.11 -2.90
C SER A 258 19.60 -1.25 -1.85
N GLU A 259 19.99 -1.44 -0.58
CA GLU A 259 19.12 -1.55 0.59
C GLU A 259 18.62 -0.20 1.12
N SER A 260 19.07 0.93 0.54
CA SER A 260 18.58 2.26 0.93
C SER A 260 17.08 2.35 0.69
N LEU A 261 16.34 2.82 1.71
CA LEU A 261 14.90 3.02 1.63
C LEU A 261 14.56 4.44 1.21
N LEU A 262 13.63 4.54 0.28
CA LEU A 262 13.15 5.79 -0.29
C LEU A 262 11.64 5.91 -0.11
N ALA A 263 11.20 7.01 0.53
CA ALA A 263 9.80 7.34 0.73
C ALA A 263 9.26 8.01 -0.53
N LEU A 264 8.23 7.42 -1.13
CA LEU A 264 7.66 7.88 -2.41
C LEU A 264 6.71 9.07 -2.24
N LEU A 265 6.02 9.16 -1.10
CA LEU A 265 5.08 10.22 -0.77
C LEU A 265 5.59 10.96 0.46
N HIS A 266 5.87 12.25 0.33
CA HIS A 266 6.42 13.11 1.36
C HIS A 266 6.01 14.58 1.11
N ARG A 267 6.33 15.51 2.02
CA ARG A 267 5.86 16.92 1.95
C ARG A 267 6.24 17.64 0.67
N GLU A 268 7.39 17.32 0.09
CA GLU A 268 7.82 17.92 -1.17
C GLU A 268 7.08 17.35 -2.39
N THR A 269 6.41 16.20 -2.24
CA THR A 269 5.53 15.66 -3.27
C THR A 269 4.30 16.55 -3.36
N ARG A 270 4.24 17.37 -4.41
CA ARG A 270 3.06 18.21 -4.67
C ARG A 270 1.92 17.33 -5.15
N GLN A 271 0.95 17.09 -4.27
CA GLN A 271 -0.22 16.28 -4.57
C GLN A 271 -1.49 16.96 -4.06
N GLU A 272 -2.60 16.64 -4.68
CA GLU A 272 -3.94 16.94 -4.18
C GLU A 272 -4.72 15.62 -4.08
N PRO A 273 -5.12 15.25 -2.87
CA PRO A 273 -5.08 15.98 -1.60
C PRO A 273 -3.67 16.06 -0.98
N PRO A 274 -3.44 16.98 -0.02
CA PRO A 274 -2.12 17.19 0.59
C PRO A 274 -1.61 16.04 1.47
N GLY A 275 -2.36 14.96 1.58
CA GLY A 275 -2.01 13.78 2.38
C GLY A 275 -3.12 12.73 2.32
N SER A 276 -2.90 11.61 2.98
CA SER A 276 -3.84 10.49 3.00
C SER A 276 -4.90 10.59 4.12
N TYR A 277 -4.65 11.39 5.14
CA TYR A 277 -5.50 11.53 6.32
C TYR A 277 -5.68 12.98 6.70
N CYS A 278 -6.93 13.35 7.09
CA CYS A 278 -7.24 14.71 7.54
C CYS A 278 -7.97 14.66 8.90
N TYR A 279 -7.39 15.30 9.90
CA TYR A 279 -8.00 15.45 11.21
C TYR A 279 -8.12 16.92 11.60
N GLN A 280 -9.33 17.38 11.87
CA GLN A 280 -9.63 18.78 12.23
C GLN A 280 -9.03 19.81 11.24
N GLY A 281 -9.03 19.48 9.95
CA GLY A 281 -8.47 20.35 8.91
C GLY A 281 -6.95 20.28 8.76
N VAL A 282 -6.25 19.47 9.56
CA VAL A 282 -4.81 19.24 9.45
C VAL A 282 -4.56 17.95 8.67
N TRP A 283 -3.80 18.07 7.60
CA TRP A 283 -3.42 16.95 6.74
C TRP A 283 -2.13 16.28 7.23
N SER A 284 -2.08 14.96 7.09
CA SER A 284 -0.90 14.12 7.32
C SER A 284 -0.80 13.04 6.24
N GLN A 285 0.43 12.68 5.86
CA GLN A 285 0.71 11.54 4.98
C GLN A 285 0.98 10.30 5.85
N LEU A 286 -0.09 9.72 6.43
CA LEU A 286 0.03 8.56 7.33
C LEU A 286 0.24 7.26 6.55
N ASP A 287 -0.43 7.13 5.39
CA ASP A 287 -0.27 5.98 4.49
C ASP A 287 0.95 6.20 3.62
N GLN A 288 1.95 5.35 3.78
CA GLN A 288 3.25 5.51 3.17
C GLN A 288 3.62 4.33 2.28
N ALA A 289 4.47 4.59 1.30
CA ALA A 289 5.13 3.59 0.48
C ALA A 289 6.63 3.87 0.47
N HIS A 290 7.42 2.87 0.87
CA HIS A 290 8.87 2.94 0.83
C HIS A 290 9.40 1.78 0.00
N LEU A 291 10.38 2.05 -0.84
CA LEU A 291 11.03 0.99 -1.64
C LEU A 291 12.55 1.03 -1.46
N THR A 292 13.18 -0.12 -1.67
CA THR A 292 14.63 -0.20 -1.75
C THR A 292 15.15 0.41 -3.05
N ALA A 293 16.30 1.08 -2.99
CA ALA A 293 16.94 1.72 -4.15
C ALA A 293 17.18 0.72 -5.30
N SER A 294 17.26 -0.57 -5.01
CA SER A 294 17.37 -1.63 -6.01
C SER A 294 16.27 -1.59 -7.08
N LEU A 295 15.03 -1.13 -6.73
CA LEU A 295 13.92 -0.95 -7.68
C LEU A 295 14.09 0.26 -8.62
N LEU A 296 15.06 1.14 -8.35
CA LEU A 296 15.38 2.31 -9.17
C LEU A 296 16.69 2.14 -9.93
N GLN A 297 17.56 1.23 -9.47
CA GLN A 297 18.92 1.03 -10.00
C GLN A 297 18.98 0.12 -11.21
N GLN A 298 17.84 -0.35 -11.73
CA GLN A 298 17.76 -1.24 -12.90
C GLN A 298 18.62 -2.51 -12.78
N ARG A 299 18.76 -3.05 -11.56
CA ARG A 299 19.54 -4.26 -11.27
C ARG A 299 18.82 -5.55 -11.63
N GLY A 300 17.48 -5.50 -11.72
CA GLY A 300 16.58 -6.55 -12.21
C GLY A 300 15.74 -6.06 -13.36
N SER A 301 14.74 -6.85 -13.75
CA SER A 301 13.70 -6.42 -14.69
C SER A 301 12.60 -5.62 -13.98
N LEU A 302 12.36 -5.92 -12.69
CA LEU A 302 11.36 -5.20 -11.89
C LEU A 302 11.91 -3.84 -11.47
N ARG A 303 11.16 -2.77 -11.73
CA ARG A 303 11.54 -1.40 -11.38
C ARG A 303 10.34 -0.53 -11.06
N TYR A 304 10.56 0.50 -10.27
CA TYR A 304 9.56 1.52 -9.98
C TYR A 304 9.36 2.45 -11.18
N VAL A 305 8.11 2.71 -11.53
CA VAL A 305 7.74 3.73 -12.52
C VAL A 305 7.80 5.09 -11.84
N ALA A 306 8.77 5.91 -12.23
CA ALA A 306 9.00 7.21 -11.62
C ALA A 306 7.70 8.04 -11.57
N ASP A 307 7.50 8.76 -10.48
CA ASP A 307 6.37 9.66 -10.22
C ASP A 307 4.98 9.01 -10.32
N SER A 308 4.91 7.66 -10.25
CA SER A 308 3.64 6.92 -10.28
C SER A 308 2.95 6.81 -8.92
N ALA A 309 3.65 7.14 -7.84
CA ALA A 309 3.07 7.11 -6.49
C ALA A 309 2.15 8.32 -6.28
N GLU A 310 0.92 8.06 -5.86
CA GLU A 310 -0.04 9.11 -5.54
C GLU A 310 -0.98 8.71 -4.41
N THR A 311 -1.49 9.71 -3.68
CA THR A 311 -2.68 9.58 -2.85
C THR A 311 -3.90 9.73 -3.73
N VAL A 312 -4.73 8.69 -3.80
CA VAL A 312 -5.87 8.66 -4.71
C VAL A 312 -7.09 9.28 -4.06
N CYS A 313 -7.61 10.34 -4.68
CA CYS A 313 -8.83 11.00 -4.28
C CYS A 313 -9.84 10.96 -5.45
N ARG A 314 -11.07 10.55 -5.17
CA ARG A 314 -12.16 10.55 -6.17
C ARG A 314 -13.44 11.08 -5.53
N PRO A 315 -14.31 11.80 -6.28
CA PRO A 315 -15.49 12.45 -5.72
C PRO A 315 -16.43 11.54 -4.91
N PHE A 316 -16.57 10.27 -5.28
CA PHE A 316 -17.55 9.38 -4.65
C PHE A 316 -17.18 8.91 -3.23
N PHE A 317 -15.88 8.93 -2.87
CA PHE A 317 -15.43 8.60 -1.51
C PHE A 317 -14.85 9.79 -0.74
N THR A 318 -15.27 10.99 -1.12
CA THR A 318 -14.87 12.24 -0.46
C THR A 318 -16.06 12.99 0.12
N THR A 319 -15.78 13.86 1.07
CA THR A 319 -16.73 14.85 1.60
C THR A 319 -16.05 16.19 1.79
N GLN A 320 -16.83 17.24 1.97
CA GLN A 320 -16.32 18.59 2.24
C GLN A 320 -16.41 18.90 3.74
N LEU A 321 -15.39 19.54 4.27
CA LEU A 321 -15.48 20.15 5.60
C LEU A 321 -16.35 21.41 5.53
N SER A 322 -17.09 21.71 6.60
CA SER A 322 -17.96 22.88 6.69
C SER A 322 -17.25 24.23 6.48
N GLY A 323 -15.93 24.27 6.65
CA GLY A 323 -15.11 25.46 6.38
C GLY A 323 -14.55 25.55 4.96
N GLY A 324 -14.89 24.61 4.06
CA GLY A 324 -14.28 24.53 2.72
C GLY A 324 -12.88 23.92 2.75
N GLY A 325 -12.14 24.04 1.66
CA GLY A 325 -10.79 23.47 1.49
C GLY A 325 -10.78 22.23 0.59
N ALA A 326 -9.65 21.50 0.58
CA ALA A 326 -9.55 20.25 -0.18
C ALA A 326 -10.54 19.21 0.31
N PRO A 327 -11.13 18.40 -0.59
CA PRO A 327 -12.01 17.29 -0.21
C PRO A 327 -11.28 16.34 0.74
N VAL A 328 -11.96 15.90 1.80
CA VAL A 328 -11.42 14.96 2.81
C VAL A 328 -12.01 13.57 2.63
N PRO A 329 -11.37 12.52 3.18
CA PRO A 329 -11.94 11.17 3.18
C PRO A 329 -13.33 11.16 3.80
N TRP A 330 -14.27 10.47 3.14
CA TRP A 330 -15.61 10.27 3.69
C TRP A 330 -15.61 9.03 4.56
N ARG A 331 -15.43 9.26 5.87
CA ARG A 331 -15.30 8.21 6.89
C ARG A 331 -16.58 7.44 7.16
N THR A 332 -16.42 6.20 7.60
CA THR A 332 -17.52 5.33 8.00
C THR A 332 -18.20 5.86 9.28
N TYR A 333 -17.41 6.34 10.25
CA TYR A 333 -17.89 6.92 11.50
C TYR A 333 -17.28 8.29 11.78
N GLY A 334 -18.04 9.15 12.44
CA GLY A 334 -17.59 10.40 13.06
C GLY A 334 -17.87 10.34 14.57
N GLY A 335 -16.88 9.92 15.36
CA GLY A 335 -17.15 9.45 16.73
C GLY A 335 -18.06 8.22 16.67
N ASN A 336 -19.15 8.21 17.43
CA ASN A 336 -20.11 7.10 17.45
C ASN A 336 -21.21 7.20 16.38
N PHE A 337 -21.19 8.26 15.58
CA PHE A 337 -22.21 8.48 14.55
C PHE A 337 -21.81 7.82 13.23
N TYR A 338 -22.64 6.90 12.74
CA TYR A 338 -22.50 6.32 11.42
C TYR A 338 -22.69 7.38 10.33
N ARG A 339 -21.67 7.55 9.48
CA ARG A 339 -21.67 8.51 8.36
C ARG A 339 -21.88 7.82 7.03
N GLY A 340 -21.75 6.49 6.98
CA GLY A 340 -21.96 5.69 5.79
C GLY A 340 -20.94 5.93 4.68
N GLY A 341 -19.76 6.42 5.04
CA GLY A 341 -18.65 6.64 4.11
C GLY A 341 -17.78 5.41 3.89
N TYR A 342 -16.64 5.62 3.29
CA TYR A 342 -15.74 4.61 2.79
C TYR A 342 -14.60 4.29 3.79
N SER A 343 -13.84 5.31 4.18
CA SER A 343 -12.77 5.27 5.17
C SER A 343 -12.40 6.69 5.59
N ASP A 344 -11.72 6.83 6.73
CA ASP A 344 -11.09 8.09 7.15
C ASP A 344 -9.69 8.30 6.55
N HIS A 345 -9.22 7.37 5.72
CA HIS A 345 -8.00 7.46 4.93
C HIS A 345 -8.30 7.46 3.44
N PHE A 346 -7.46 8.13 2.67
CA PHE A 346 -7.37 7.93 1.24
C PHE A 346 -6.39 6.79 0.93
N PRO A 347 -6.69 5.94 -0.08
CA PRO A 347 -5.72 4.95 -0.54
C PRO A 347 -4.54 5.63 -1.25
N ILE A 348 -3.40 4.96 -1.20
CA ILE A 348 -2.24 5.30 -2.04
C ILE A 348 -2.05 4.23 -3.09
N ARG A 349 -1.50 4.60 -4.24
CA ARG A 349 -1.08 3.66 -5.28
C ARG A 349 0.31 3.99 -5.82
N LEU A 350 0.95 3.00 -6.40
CA LEU A 350 2.17 3.13 -7.18
C LEU A 350 2.22 2.05 -8.26
N LEU A 351 3.09 2.24 -9.24
CA LEU A 351 3.32 1.29 -10.32
C LEU A 351 4.76 0.78 -10.28
N LEU A 352 4.89 -0.53 -10.41
CA LEU A 352 6.14 -1.17 -10.81
C LEU A 352 5.96 -1.69 -12.23
N GLU A 353 7.04 -1.74 -13.00
CA GLU A 353 7.06 -2.33 -14.33
C GLU A 353 8.10 -3.45 -14.41
N TYR A 354 7.85 -4.43 -15.29
CA TYR A 354 8.77 -5.53 -15.57
C TYR A 354 8.71 -5.92 -17.05
N GLU A 355 9.78 -6.53 -17.52
CA GLU A 355 9.93 -7.04 -18.90
C GLU A 355 9.85 -8.56 -18.93
#